data_342acbc4e5882b1637e249e7fe16c81d
#
_entry.id   342acbc4e5882b1637e249e7fe16c81d
#
_cell.length_a   1.000
_cell.length_b   1.000
_cell.length_c   1.000
_cell.angle_alpha   90.00
_cell.angle_beta   90.00
_cell.angle_gamma   90.00
#
_symmetry.space_group_name_H-M   'P 1'
#
loop_
_entity.id
_entity.type
_entity.pdbx_description
1 polymer ?
#
loop_
_entity_poly.entity_id
_entity_poly.type
_entity_poly.pdbx_seq_one_letter_code
_entity_poly.pdbx_strand_id
1 'polypeptide(L)'
;KEGVDTRLNSKVVKLVIDEDQKIVGVVVHGKHSGHYMIAAKSVVLATGGYGFNKEMVAFYRPTFKGMTSSNNITSTGDGIELAKAIGASMTDIDWVQAHPTVGKDSRILISETVRGVGAIMVNKDGNRFVSELTTRDKASDAILKQPEQYAWLVFDNELYKKAKMVQGYDHLDMLEKANTVSELAKITGMKESSLEKTVSNYNRYFKQGKDEEFAREQMPLPLEKAPFYAVKVAPGIHHTMGGVAIDTKAEVLDIQSKPLVGLFAAGEVTGGVHGYNRLGGNAVADTVIFGKIAGTNAAKHALETK
;
A
#
# COMPACT_ATOMS: atom_id res chain seq x y z
N LYS A 1 1.39 -19.17 23.82
CA LYS A 1 0.88 -17.87 24.36
C LYS A 1 1.85 -17.44 25.45
N GLU A 2 2.68 -16.47 25.19
CA GLU A 2 3.87 -16.16 26.00
C GLU A 2 3.61 -15.05 27.04
N GLY A 3 2.35 -14.88 27.49
CA GLY A 3 2.01 -13.93 28.56
C GLY A 3 2.11 -12.45 28.18
N VAL A 4 2.05 -12.11 26.89
CA VAL A 4 2.06 -10.71 26.43
C VAL A 4 0.76 -10.01 26.83
N ASP A 5 0.86 -8.90 27.59
CA ASP A 5 -0.28 -8.02 27.91
C ASP A 5 -0.69 -7.23 26.67
N THR A 6 -1.90 -7.45 26.17
CA THR A 6 -2.46 -6.78 25.01
C THR A 6 -3.59 -5.84 25.42
N ARG A 7 -3.43 -4.54 25.16
CA ARG A 7 -4.41 -3.49 25.52
C ARG A 7 -5.03 -2.88 24.28
N LEU A 8 -6.25 -3.27 23.96
CA LEU A 8 -7.03 -2.68 22.88
C LEU A 8 -7.63 -1.32 23.32
N ASN A 9 -7.98 -0.48 22.34
CA ASN A 9 -8.53 0.86 22.58
C ASN A 9 -7.66 1.72 23.51
N SER A 10 -6.35 1.57 23.37
CA SER A 10 -5.34 2.23 24.21
C SER A 10 -4.34 2.94 23.29
N LYS A 11 -4.59 4.23 23.02
CA LYS A 11 -3.75 5.04 22.13
C LYS A 11 -2.55 5.60 22.88
N VAL A 12 -1.34 5.34 22.43
CA VAL A 12 -0.14 6.05 22.90
C VAL A 12 -0.19 7.47 22.38
N VAL A 13 -0.09 8.44 23.29
CA VAL A 13 -0.19 9.87 22.97
C VAL A 13 1.10 10.64 23.26
N LYS A 14 2.05 10.03 23.95
CA LYS A 14 3.35 10.63 24.24
C LYS A 14 4.40 9.56 24.54
N LEU A 15 5.61 9.73 23.99
CA LEU A 15 6.82 9.06 24.48
C LEU A 15 7.36 9.85 25.66
N VAL A 16 7.77 9.17 26.72
CA VAL A 16 8.32 9.80 27.93
C VAL A 16 9.82 9.56 27.96
N ILE A 17 10.58 10.63 28.07
CA ILE A 17 12.04 10.64 28.19
C ILE A 17 12.45 11.24 29.55
N ASP A 18 13.61 10.81 30.04
CA ASP A 18 14.25 11.40 31.23
C ASP A 18 15.10 12.63 30.87
N GLU A 19 15.84 13.14 31.86
CA GLU A 19 16.73 14.29 31.70
C GLU A 19 17.91 14.00 30.75
N ASP A 20 18.31 12.73 30.64
CA ASP A 20 19.36 12.24 29.71
C ASP A 20 18.81 11.93 28.30
N GLN A 21 17.55 12.27 27.99
CA GLN A 21 16.87 11.98 26.73
C GLN A 21 16.66 10.48 26.45
N LYS A 22 16.68 9.62 27.49
CA LYS A 22 16.43 8.18 27.36
C LYS A 22 14.93 7.89 27.52
N ILE A 23 14.43 6.91 26.80
CA ILE A 23 13.04 6.43 26.95
C ILE A 23 12.85 5.83 28.34
N VAL A 24 11.82 6.27 29.05
CA VAL A 24 11.39 5.72 30.34
C VAL A 24 9.93 5.26 30.34
N GLY A 25 9.23 5.39 29.22
CA GLY A 25 7.87 4.90 29.08
C GLY A 25 7.03 5.62 28.05
N VAL A 26 5.73 5.42 28.16
CA VAL A 26 4.72 6.04 27.28
C VAL A 26 3.52 6.54 28.10
N VAL A 27 2.87 7.60 27.63
CA VAL A 27 1.54 8.00 28.09
C VAL A 27 0.50 7.42 27.14
N VAL A 28 -0.49 6.77 27.70
CA VAL A 28 -1.59 6.12 27.00
C VAL A 28 -2.90 6.83 27.31
N HIS A 29 -3.72 7.04 26.29
CA HIS A 29 -5.12 7.41 26.42
C HIS A 29 -5.99 6.19 26.15
N GLY A 30 -6.51 5.58 27.21
CA GLY A 30 -7.44 4.44 27.11
C GLY A 30 -8.88 4.92 27.00
N LYS A 31 -9.67 4.27 26.15
CA LYS A 31 -11.07 4.64 25.91
C LYS A 31 -11.92 4.73 27.19
N HIS A 32 -11.62 3.90 28.18
CA HIS A 32 -12.39 3.81 29.44
C HIS A 32 -11.58 4.15 30.69
N SER A 33 -10.23 4.22 30.58
CA SER A 33 -9.32 4.45 31.70
C SER A 33 -8.69 5.84 31.74
N GLY A 34 -9.01 6.69 30.76
CA GLY A 34 -8.40 8.02 30.66
C GLY A 34 -6.90 7.94 30.37
N HIS A 35 -6.14 8.95 30.83
CA HIS A 35 -4.70 8.99 30.63
C HIS A 35 -3.98 8.26 31.77
N TYR A 36 -3.02 7.42 31.41
CA TYR A 36 -2.13 6.73 32.35
C TYR A 36 -0.75 6.50 31.72
N MET A 37 0.25 6.32 32.57
CA MET A 37 1.62 6.05 32.13
C MET A 37 1.93 4.56 32.22
N ILE A 38 2.66 4.05 31.25
CA ILE A 38 3.32 2.76 31.31
C ILE A 38 4.82 3.02 31.34
N ALA A 39 5.48 2.68 32.46
CA ALA A 39 6.93 2.71 32.56
C ALA A 39 7.54 1.57 31.72
N ALA A 40 8.54 1.88 30.93
CA ALA A 40 9.23 0.90 30.09
C ALA A 40 10.68 1.35 29.85
N LYS A 41 11.63 0.42 29.91
CA LYS A 41 13.04 0.67 29.62
C LYS A 41 13.29 0.72 28.09
N SER A 42 12.37 0.16 27.30
CA SER A 42 12.42 0.20 25.83
C SER A 42 11.03 0.31 25.24
N VAL A 43 10.91 1.01 24.13
CA VAL A 43 9.68 1.13 23.33
C VAL A 43 9.99 0.77 21.88
N VAL A 44 9.14 -0.05 21.27
CA VAL A 44 9.20 -0.34 19.83
C VAL A 44 8.02 0.30 19.13
N LEU A 45 8.26 1.19 18.19
CA LEU A 45 7.25 1.76 17.32
C LEU A 45 6.98 0.78 16.17
N ALA A 46 5.76 0.24 16.10
CA ALA A 46 5.27 -0.64 15.03
C ALA A 46 3.89 -0.18 14.57
N THR A 47 3.73 1.13 14.42
CA THR A 47 2.44 1.84 14.28
C THR A 47 1.96 1.94 12.84
N GLY A 48 2.74 1.43 11.87
CA GLY A 48 2.47 1.63 10.45
C GLY A 48 2.77 3.05 9.96
N GLY A 49 2.47 3.29 8.70
CA GLY A 49 2.73 4.57 8.04
C GLY A 49 1.61 5.60 8.22
N TYR A 50 1.61 6.61 7.34
CA TYR A 50 0.62 7.71 7.37
C TYR A 50 -0.29 7.72 6.12
N GLY A 51 -0.37 6.62 5.38
CA GLY A 51 -1.07 6.57 4.08
C GLY A 51 -2.57 6.81 4.13
N PHE A 52 -3.21 6.84 5.31
CA PHE A 52 -4.61 7.24 5.49
C PHE A 52 -4.78 8.69 5.96
N ASN A 53 -3.71 9.33 6.44
CA ASN A 53 -3.72 10.71 6.90
C ASN A 53 -3.65 11.67 5.71
N LYS A 54 -4.79 12.18 5.27
CA LYS A 54 -4.90 13.05 4.09
C LYS A 54 -4.08 14.34 4.21
N GLU A 55 -3.94 14.86 5.41
CA GLU A 55 -3.19 16.10 5.69
C GLU A 55 -1.68 15.83 5.58
N MET A 56 -1.18 14.76 6.20
CA MET A 56 0.23 14.37 6.07
C MET A 56 0.58 14.03 4.63
N VAL A 57 -0.27 13.26 3.93
CA VAL A 57 -0.06 12.96 2.52
C VAL A 57 -0.02 14.24 1.68
N ALA A 58 -0.95 15.16 1.87
CA ALA A 58 -0.97 16.42 1.14
C ALA A 58 0.22 17.33 1.47
N PHE A 59 0.73 17.27 2.70
CA PHE A 59 1.90 18.02 3.13
C PHE A 59 3.20 17.48 2.52
N TYR A 60 3.45 16.17 2.67
CA TYR A 60 4.68 15.55 2.19
C TYR A 60 4.68 15.24 0.70
N ARG A 61 3.50 14.93 0.11
CA ARG A 61 3.33 14.65 -1.32
C ARG A 61 2.17 15.45 -1.92
N PRO A 62 2.31 16.74 -2.16
CA PRO A 62 1.21 17.62 -2.63
C PRO A 62 0.52 17.13 -3.90
N THR A 63 1.24 16.43 -4.79
CA THR A 63 0.71 15.84 -6.03
C THR A 63 -0.33 14.75 -5.79
N PHE A 64 -0.39 14.19 -4.57
CA PHE A 64 -1.34 13.14 -4.17
C PHE A 64 -2.51 13.69 -3.32
N LYS A 65 -2.61 15.01 -3.18
CA LYS A 65 -3.71 15.65 -2.46
C LYS A 65 -5.06 15.21 -3.02
N GLY A 66 -5.94 14.72 -2.15
CA GLY A 66 -7.28 14.26 -2.52
C GLY A 66 -7.34 12.84 -3.08
N MET A 67 -6.19 12.17 -3.29
CA MET A 67 -6.18 10.77 -3.72
C MET A 67 -6.80 9.87 -2.65
N THR A 68 -7.54 8.86 -3.09
CA THR A 68 -8.08 7.81 -2.19
C THR A 68 -6.94 7.00 -1.57
N SER A 69 -7.25 6.22 -0.54
CA SER A 69 -6.26 5.35 0.12
C SER A 69 -6.80 3.94 0.30
N SER A 70 -5.99 2.94 0.01
CA SER A 70 -6.24 1.53 0.32
C SER A 70 -5.77 1.13 1.72
N ASN A 71 -5.17 2.06 2.47
CA ASN A 71 -4.69 1.82 3.82
C ASN A 71 -5.83 1.63 4.82
N ASN A 72 -5.53 0.98 5.92
CA ASN A 72 -6.39 0.95 7.09
C ASN A 72 -6.57 2.38 7.63
N ILE A 73 -7.76 2.67 8.17
CA ILE A 73 -8.10 3.98 8.76
C ILE A 73 -7.18 4.37 9.92
N THR A 74 -6.46 3.43 10.50
CA THR A 74 -5.48 3.64 11.60
C THR A 74 -4.07 3.99 11.10
N SER A 75 -3.81 3.98 9.79
CA SER A 75 -2.51 4.39 9.22
C SER A 75 -2.41 5.91 9.19
N THR A 76 -2.35 6.51 10.38
CA THR A 76 -2.48 7.96 10.60
C THR A 76 -1.16 8.68 10.84
N GLY A 77 -0.03 7.94 10.92
CA GLY A 77 1.29 8.53 11.18
C GLY A 77 1.58 8.86 12.64
N ASP A 78 0.76 8.39 13.57
CA ASP A 78 0.89 8.71 14.99
C ASP A 78 2.31 8.42 15.52
N GLY A 79 2.91 7.27 15.17
CA GLY A 79 4.27 6.93 15.63
C GLY A 79 5.35 7.84 15.06
N ILE A 80 5.16 8.33 13.83
CA ILE A 80 6.06 9.30 13.21
C ILE A 80 6.02 10.61 14.01
N GLU A 81 4.83 11.13 14.31
CA GLU A 81 4.67 12.37 15.08
C GLU A 81 5.17 12.22 16.54
N LEU A 82 4.96 11.05 17.16
CA LEU A 82 5.51 10.76 18.49
C LEU A 82 7.05 10.77 18.49
N ALA A 83 7.68 10.16 17.48
CA ALA A 83 9.13 10.13 17.35
C ALA A 83 9.71 11.53 17.05
N LYS A 84 9.08 12.29 16.15
CA LYS A 84 9.46 13.67 15.84
C LYS A 84 9.43 14.56 17.09
N ALA A 85 8.44 14.39 17.94
CA ALA A 85 8.27 15.20 19.15
C ALA A 85 9.45 15.08 20.14
N ILE A 86 10.25 14.00 20.05
CA ILE A 86 11.43 13.79 20.88
C ILE A 86 12.75 13.86 20.07
N GLY A 87 12.71 14.46 18.86
CA GLY A 87 13.91 14.75 18.08
C GLY A 87 14.37 13.64 17.13
N ALA A 88 13.53 12.64 16.84
CA ALA A 88 13.88 11.62 15.85
C ALA A 88 14.04 12.21 14.43
N SER A 89 15.05 11.71 13.71
CA SER A 89 15.26 12.01 12.30
C SER A 89 14.27 11.23 11.42
N MET A 90 13.96 11.81 10.26
CA MET A 90 13.12 11.20 9.25
C MET A 90 13.93 10.90 7.99
N THR A 91 13.66 9.76 7.36
CA THR A 91 14.26 9.37 6.07
C THR A 91 13.16 9.21 5.04
N ASP A 92 13.35 9.80 3.83
CA ASP A 92 12.46 9.64 2.68
C ASP A 92 10.99 9.95 2.98
N ILE A 93 10.71 10.83 3.94
CA ILE A 93 9.36 11.05 4.50
C ILE A 93 8.32 11.47 3.44
N ASP A 94 8.75 12.06 2.33
CA ASP A 94 7.93 12.46 1.20
C ASP A 94 7.71 11.34 0.15
N TRP A 95 8.31 10.17 0.36
CA TRP A 95 8.16 9.04 -0.57
C TRP A 95 6.90 8.24 -0.23
N VAL A 96 5.87 8.50 -1.02
CA VAL A 96 4.55 7.87 -0.91
C VAL A 96 4.25 7.10 -2.18
N GLN A 97 3.87 5.84 -2.06
CA GLN A 97 3.51 4.98 -3.17
C GLN A 97 2.01 4.99 -3.42
N ALA A 98 1.60 5.32 -4.65
CA ALA A 98 0.28 5.02 -5.14
C ALA A 98 0.25 3.60 -5.75
N HIS A 99 -0.84 2.86 -5.52
CA HIS A 99 -1.14 1.64 -6.24
C HIS A 99 -2.10 1.94 -7.38
N PRO A 100 -1.84 1.50 -8.63
CA PRO A 100 -2.64 1.89 -9.79
C PRO A 100 -4.07 1.32 -9.76
N THR A 101 -4.28 0.22 -9.06
CA THR A 101 -5.52 -0.54 -9.10
C THR A 101 -6.19 -0.63 -7.72
N VAL A 102 -6.63 0.51 -7.20
CA VAL A 102 -7.56 0.58 -6.07
C VAL A 102 -8.97 0.74 -6.64
N GLY A 103 -9.94 -0.04 -6.14
CA GLY A 103 -11.33 0.06 -6.57
C GLY A 103 -11.83 1.50 -6.41
N LYS A 104 -12.27 2.11 -7.53
CA LYS A 104 -12.58 3.56 -7.59
C LYS A 104 -13.58 3.97 -6.52
N ASP A 105 -14.59 3.15 -6.30
CA ASP A 105 -15.71 3.46 -5.41
C ASP A 105 -15.63 2.73 -4.06
N SER A 106 -14.92 1.59 -4.01
CA SER A 106 -14.81 0.71 -2.82
C SER A 106 -13.60 0.97 -1.94
N ARG A 107 -12.53 1.58 -2.46
CA ARG A 107 -11.21 1.72 -1.83
C ARG A 107 -10.48 0.39 -1.57
N ILE A 108 -11.01 -0.72 -2.05
CA ILE A 108 -10.42 -2.04 -1.92
C ILE A 108 -9.29 -2.19 -2.94
N LEU A 109 -8.15 -2.70 -2.49
CA LEU A 109 -7.02 -2.98 -3.36
C LEU A 109 -7.35 -4.14 -4.30
N ILE A 110 -7.28 -3.89 -5.61
CA ILE A 110 -7.27 -4.96 -6.62
C ILE A 110 -5.83 -5.41 -6.82
N SER A 111 -5.56 -6.65 -6.42
CA SER A 111 -4.21 -7.24 -6.42
C SER A 111 -3.53 -7.13 -7.79
N GLU A 112 -2.22 -6.91 -7.78
CA GLU A 112 -1.37 -6.97 -8.98
C GLU A 112 -1.47 -8.31 -9.70
N THR A 113 -1.80 -9.38 -8.98
CA THR A 113 -2.02 -10.72 -9.54
C THR A 113 -3.07 -10.70 -10.64
N VAL A 114 -4.10 -9.87 -10.55
CA VAL A 114 -5.15 -9.78 -11.59
C VAL A 114 -4.55 -9.35 -12.94
N ARG A 115 -3.68 -8.32 -12.92
CA ARG A 115 -2.93 -7.89 -14.11
C ARG A 115 -1.91 -8.96 -14.54
N GLY A 116 -1.20 -9.53 -13.58
CA GLY A 116 -0.19 -10.58 -13.82
C GLY A 116 -0.76 -11.85 -14.45
N VAL A 117 -2.00 -12.23 -14.10
CA VAL A 117 -2.68 -13.42 -14.66
C VAL A 117 -3.30 -13.16 -16.04
N GLY A 118 -3.48 -11.89 -16.46
CA GLY A 118 -3.90 -11.63 -17.85
C GLY A 118 -4.90 -10.50 -18.04
N ALA A 119 -5.40 -9.85 -16.99
CA ALA A 119 -6.28 -8.70 -17.18
C ALA A 119 -5.59 -7.58 -17.96
N ILE A 120 -6.33 -6.97 -18.89
CA ILE A 120 -5.91 -5.77 -19.61
C ILE A 120 -6.45 -4.51 -18.93
N MET A 121 -5.75 -3.39 -19.09
CA MET A 121 -6.14 -2.10 -18.56
C MET A 121 -6.60 -1.20 -19.69
N VAL A 122 -7.86 -0.74 -19.62
CA VAL A 122 -8.45 0.11 -20.65
C VAL A 122 -9.00 1.39 -20.02
N ASN A 123 -9.01 2.48 -20.80
CA ASN A 123 -9.60 3.74 -20.42
C ASN A 123 -11.14 3.72 -20.63
N LYS A 124 -11.81 4.85 -20.34
CA LYS A 124 -13.27 4.98 -20.49
C LYS A 124 -13.78 4.71 -21.91
N ASP A 125 -12.91 4.86 -22.93
CA ASP A 125 -13.27 4.61 -24.32
C ASP A 125 -13.01 3.16 -24.75
N GLY A 126 -12.49 2.31 -23.85
CA GLY A 126 -12.21 0.92 -24.14
C GLY A 126 -10.85 0.67 -24.82
N ASN A 127 -9.94 1.63 -24.82
CA ASN A 127 -8.61 1.49 -25.39
C ASN A 127 -7.57 1.21 -24.30
N ARG A 128 -6.62 0.30 -24.57
CA ARG A 128 -5.39 0.17 -23.77
C ARG A 128 -4.57 1.46 -23.90
N PHE A 129 -3.80 1.81 -22.90
CA PHE A 129 -3.02 3.04 -22.87
C PHE A 129 -1.66 2.89 -22.17
N VAL A 130 -1.37 1.71 -21.62
CA VAL A 130 -0.13 1.42 -20.91
C VAL A 130 0.10 -0.10 -20.84
N SER A 131 1.36 -0.54 -20.70
CA SER A 131 1.66 -1.92 -20.30
C SER A 131 1.16 -2.18 -18.88
N GLU A 132 0.33 -3.19 -18.70
CA GLU A 132 -0.27 -3.53 -17.41
C GLU A 132 0.75 -4.02 -16.38
N LEU A 133 1.92 -4.48 -16.83
CA LEU A 133 2.99 -5.02 -15.99
C LEU A 133 4.10 -4.00 -15.68
N THR A 134 3.93 -2.76 -16.11
CA THR A 134 4.87 -1.68 -15.72
C THR A 134 4.81 -1.40 -14.21
N THR A 135 5.78 -0.65 -13.69
CA THR A 135 5.87 -0.32 -12.26
C THR A 135 4.66 0.47 -11.76
N ARG A 136 4.38 0.41 -10.45
CA ARG A 136 3.19 1.03 -9.83
C ARG A 136 3.08 2.52 -10.12
N ASP A 137 4.19 3.24 -10.03
CA ASP A 137 4.29 4.67 -10.31
C ASP A 137 3.92 4.98 -11.76
N LYS A 138 4.53 4.28 -12.72
CA LYS A 138 4.26 4.49 -14.16
C LYS A 138 2.82 4.15 -14.53
N ALA A 139 2.27 3.05 -14.00
CA ALA A 139 0.88 2.68 -14.24
C ALA A 139 -0.09 3.71 -13.61
N SER A 140 0.20 4.17 -12.38
CA SER A 140 -0.60 5.21 -11.71
C SER A 140 -0.58 6.52 -12.49
N ASP A 141 0.60 6.97 -12.93
CA ASP A 141 0.75 8.19 -13.72
C ASP A 141 0.01 8.09 -15.06
N ALA A 142 0.04 6.92 -15.70
CA ALA A 142 -0.69 6.70 -16.96
C ALA A 142 -2.22 6.80 -16.76
N ILE A 143 -2.75 6.28 -15.64
CA ILE A 143 -4.17 6.42 -15.29
C ILE A 143 -4.51 7.87 -14.96
N LEU A 144 -3.69 8.58 -14.18
CA LEU A 144 -3.93 9.98 -13.82
C LEU A 144 -3.90 10.93 -15.03
N LYS A 145 -3.23 10.54 -16.11
CA LYS A 145 -3.25 11.26 -17.40
C LYS A 145 -4.51 11.01 -18.21
N GLN A 146 -5.32 9.98 -17.88
CA GLN A 146 -6.62 9.80 -18.55
C GLN A 146 -7.58 10.92 -18.09
N PRO A 147 -8.48 11.38 -18.96
CA PRO A 147 -9.40 12.49 -18.63
C PRO A 147 -10.20 12.28 -17.34
N GLU A 148 -10.64 11.05 -17.07
CA GLU A 148 -11.46 10.71 -15.90
C GLU A 148 -10.65 10.21 -14.71
N GLN A 149 -9.32 10.09 -14.86
CA GLN A 149 -8.38 9.60 -13.84
C GLN A 149 -8.76 8.24 -13.26
N TYR A 150 -9.39 7.38 -14.08
CA TYR A 150 -9.66 5.99 -13.76
C TYR A 150 -9.42 5.09 -14.97
N ALA A 151 -9.38 3.80 -14.73
CA ALA A 151 -9.31 2.76 -15.74
C ALA A 151 -10.28 1.61 -15.41
N TRP A 152 -10.48 0.73 -16.38
CA TRP A 152 -11.12 -0.54 -16.18
C TRP A 152 -10.09 -1.67 -16.34
N LEU A 153 -10.06 -2.62 -15.42
CA LEU A 153 -9.41 -3.90 -15.64
C LEU A 153 -10.43 -4.84 -16.27
N VAL A 154 -10.16 -5.29 -17.48
CA VAL A 154 -11.03 -6.20 -18.24
C VAL A 154 -10.37 -7.57 -18.29
N PHE A 155 -11.13 -8.62 -18.04
CA PHE A 155 -10.70 -10.01 -18.06
C PHE A 155 -11.88 -10.95 -18.34
N ASP A 156 -11.58 -12.23 -18.52
CA ASP A 156 -12.57 -13.26 -18.85
C ASP A 156 -12.71 -14.32 -17.75
N ASN A 157 -13.54 -15.32 -18.02
CA ASN A 157 -13.86 -16.39 -17.10
C ASN A 157 -12.66 -17.32 -16.77
N GLU A 158 -11.68 -17.43 -17.65
CA GLU A 158 -10.47 -18.22 -17.34
C GLU A 158 -9.63 -17.53 -16.25
N LEU A 159 -9.47 -16.21 -16.33
CA LEU A 159 -8.83 -15.45 -15.26
C LEU A 159 -9.65 -15.51 -13.97
N TYR A 160 -10.99 -15.35 -14.05
CA TYR A 160 -11.87 -15.43 -12.88
C TYR A 160 -11.70 -16.75 -12.11
N LYS A 161 -11.57 -17.88 -12.82
CA LYS A 161 -11.33 -19.19 -12.21
C LYS A 161 -9.92 -19.33 -11.65
N LYS A 162 -8.92 -18.81 -12.36
CA LYS A 162 -7.51 -18.97 -12.01
C LYS A 162 -7.07 -18.06 -10.83
N ALA A 163 -7.58 -16.85 -10.78
CA ALA A 163 -7.26 -15.86 -9.74
C ALA A 163 -8.34 -15.82 -8.66
N LYS A 164 -8.30 -16.75 -7.70
CA LYS A 164 -9.35 -16.94 -6.67
C LYS A 164 -9.74 -15.64 -5.92
N MET A 165 -8.80 -14.67 -5.76
CA MET A 165 -9.13 -13.40 -5.10
C MET A 165 -10.20 -12.60 -5.87
N VAL A 166 -10.35 -12.82 -7.18
CA VAL A 166 -11.35 -12.14 -8.01
C VAL A 166 -12.78 -12.53 -7.58
N GLN A 167 -12.97 -13.76 -7.10
CA GLN A 167 -14.25 -14.20 -6.55
C GLN A 167 -14.65 -13.40 -5.29
N GLY A 168 -13.65 -12.97 -4.50
CA GLY A 168 -13.88 -12.07 -3.38
C GLY A 168 -14.37 -10.69 -3.82
N TYR A 169 -13.84 -10.17 -4.92
CA TYR A 169 -14.31 -8.89 -5.48
C TYR A 169 -15.72 -9.01 -6.06
N ASP A 170 -16.07 -10.16 -6.63
CA ASP A 170 -17.42 -10.47 -7.12
C ASP A 170 -18.44 -10.50 -5.97
N HIS A 171 -18.12 -11.17 -4.86
CA HIS A 171 -18.96 -11.17 -3.65
C HIS A 171 -19.14 -9.78 -3.01
N LEU A 172 -18.29 -8.84 -3.33
CA LEU A 172 -18.38 -7.44 -2.89
C LEU A 172 -19.05 -6.52 -3.93
N ASP A 173 -19.71 -7.08 -4.94
CA ASP A 173 -20.37 -6.37 -6.02
C ASP A 173 -19.47 -5.34 -6.73
N MET A 174 -18.18 -5.69 -6.89
CA MET A 174 -17.21 -4.79 -7.52
C MET A 174 -17.05 -5.03 -9.03
N LEU A 175 -17.60 -6.13 -9.54
CA LEU A 175 -17.40 -6.56 -10.92
C LEU A 175 -18.64 -6.32 -11.78
N GLU A 176 -18.44 -5.65 -12.90
CA GLU A 176 -19.40 -5.71 -14.00
C GLU A 176 -19.19 -7.02 -14.77
N LYS A 177 -20.30 -7.64 -15.21
CA LYS A 177 -20.29 -8.96 -15.85
C LYS A 177 -21.20 -8.99 -17.06
N ALA A 178 -20.73 -9.59 -18.17
CA ALA A 178 -21.51 -9.75 -19.39
C ALA A 178 -21.11 -11.02 -20.16
N ASN A 179 -21.99 -11.51 -21.02
CA ASN A 179 -21.69 -12.70 -21.83
C ASN A 179 -20.89 -12.37 -23.10
N THR A 180 -20.88 -11.13 -23.53
CA THR A 180 -20.13 -10.66 -24.68
C THR A 180 -19.33 -9.39 -24.34
N VAL A 181 -18.25 -9.14 -25.11
CA VAL A 181 -17.46 -7.90 -25.00
C VAL A 181 -18.33 -6.68 -25.33
N SER A 182 -19.24 -6.79 -26.30
CA SER A 182 -20.19 -5.75 -26.67
C SER A 182 -21.14 -5.38 -25.52
N GLU A 183 -21.73 -6.39 -24.85
CA GLU A 183 -22.56 -6.15 -23.66
C GLU A 183 -21.77 -5.53 -22.51
N LEU A 184 -20.52 -6.00 -22.28
CA LEU A 184 -19.65 -5.43 -21.25
C LEU A 184 -19.39 -3.94 -21.53
N ALA A 185 -19.11 -3.58 -22.78
CA ALA A 185 -18.92 -2.18 -23.17
C ALA A 185 -20.16 -1.32 -22.86
N LYS A 186 -21.37 -1.83 -23.14
CA LYS A 186 -22.63 -1.11 -22.84
C LYS A 186 -22.83 -0.91 -21.34
N ILE A 187 -22.60 -1.95 -20.53
CA ILE A 187 -22.74 -1.88 -19.05
C ILE A 187 -21.76 -0.86 -18.45
N THR A 188 -20.52 -0.87 -18.93
CA THR A 188 -19.42 -0.01 -18.40
C THR A 188 -19.41 1.39 -19.01
N GLY A 189 -20.22 1.64 -20.04
CA GLY A 189 -20.26 2.90 -20.78
C GLY A 189 -19.04 3.12 -21.70
N MET A 190 -18.27 2.06 -21.99
CA MET A 190 -17.18 2.10 -22.96
C MET A 190 -17.70 2.09 -24.40
N LYS A 191 -16.89 2.59 -25.33
CA LYS A 191 -17.21 2.52 -26.76
C LYS A 191 -17.07 1.10 -27.27
N GLU A 192 -18.16 0.48 -27.70
CA GLU A 192 -18.26 -0.93 -28.12
C GLU A 192 -17.16 -1.30 -29.14
N SER A 193 -17.09 -0.56 -30.25
CA SER A 193 -16.12 -0.84 -31.33
C SER A 193 -14.65 -0.71 -30.88
N SER A 194 -14.38 0.13 -29.87
CA SER A 194 -13.03 0.29 -29.33
C SER A 194 -12.66 -0.89 -28.44
N LEU A 195 -13.55 -1.30 -27.52
CA LEU A 195 -13.29 -2.43 -26.64
C LEU A 195 -13.14 -3.74 -27.43
N GLU A 196 -14.02 -4.00 -28.39
CA GLU A 196 -13.92 -5.17 -29.28
C GLU A 196 -12.60 -5.21 -30.04
N LYS A 197 -12.17 -4.08 -30.61
CA LYS A 197 -10.86 -3.94 -31.28
C LYS A 197 -9.70 -4.20 -30.30
N THR A 198 -9.78 -3.65 -29.11
CA THR A 198 -8.77 -3.83 -28.07
C THR A 198 -8.62 -5.30 -27.67
N VAL A 199 -9.72 -6.00 -27.41
CA VAL A 199 -9.72 -7.42 -27.07
C VAL A 199 -9.21 -8.26 -28.25
N SER A 200 -9.67 -7.98 -29.47
CA SER A 200 -9.20 -8.65 -30.68
C SER A 200 -7.69 -8.50 -30.89
N ASN A 201 -7.15 -7.27 -30.74
CA ASN A 201 -5.72 -7.00 -30.84
C ASN A 201 -4.93 -7.74 -29.77
N TYR A 202 -5.39 -7.69 -28.49
CA TYR A 202 -4.72 -8.39 -27.40
C TYR A 202 -4.66 -9.90 -27.64
N ASN A 203 -5.76 -10.51 -28.10
CA ASN A 203 -5.80 -11.94 -28.44
C ASN A 203 -4.89 -12.30 -29.63
N ARG A 204 -4.77 -11.39 -30.61
CA ARG A 204 -3.79 -11.55 -31.70
C ARG A 204 -2.36 -11.52 -31.17
N TYR A 205 -2.01 -10.56 -30.31
CA TYR A 205 -0.69 -10.46 -29.68
C TYR A 205 -0.38 -11.66 -28.80
N PHE A 206 -1.37 -12.16 -28.06
CA PHE A 206 -1.23 -13.41 -27.31
C PHE A 206 -0.84 -14.58 -28.21
N LYS A 207 -1.52 -14.78 -29.34
CA LYS A 207 -1.22 -15.84 -30.31
C LYS A 207 0.14 -15.67 -30.96
N GLN A 208 0.59 -14.45 -31.17
CA GLN A 208 1.90 -14.11 -31.72
C GLN A 208 3.03 -14.20 -30.68
N GLY A 209 2.71 -14.25 -29.38
CA GLY A 209 3.68 -14.21 -28.28
C GLY A 209 4.37 -12.85 -28.11
N LYS A 210 3.83 -11.78 -28.71
CA LYS A 210 4.43 -10.45 -28.67
C LYS A 210 3.36 -9.36 -28.67
N ASP A 211 3.37 -8.52 -27.64
CA ASP A 211 2.56 -7.29 -27.58
C ASP A 211 3.26 -6.16 -28.37
N GLU A 212 2.76 -5.88 -29.56
CA GLU A 212 3.32 -4.85 -30.45
C GLU A 212 2.95 -3.43 -30.01
N GLU A 213 1.93 -3.27 -29.15
CA GLU A 213 1.38 -1.97 -28.82
C GLU A 213 2.02 -1.39 -27.55
N PHE A 214 2.20 -2.19 -26.50
CA PHE A 214 2.72 -1.74 -25.20
C PHE A 214 3.91 -2.58 -24.69
N ALA A 215 4.43 -3.50 -25.51
CA ALA A 215 5.56 -4.36 -25.15
C ALA A 215 5.36 -5.12 -23.82
N ARG A 216 4.12 -5.56 -23.52
CA ARG A 216 3.84 -6.38 -22.36
C ARG A 216 4.56 -7.73 -22.50
N GLU A 217 5.48 -8.01 -21.58
CA GLU A 217 6.36 -9.17 -21.66
C GLU A 217 5.64 -10.51 -21.44
N GLN A 218 4.60 -10.52 -20.60
CA GLN A 218 3.86 -11.73 -20.22
C GLN A 218 2.37 -11.56 -20.49
N MET A 219 1.85 -12.42 -21.34
CA MET A 219 0.43 -12.53 -21.64
C MET A 219 -0.02 -13.97 -21.35
N PRO A 220 -0.31 -14.35 -20.09
CA PRO A 220 -0.55 -15.75 -19.69
C PRO A 220 -1.86 -16.33 -20.17
N LEU A 221 -2.85 -15.47 -20.46
CA LEU A 221 -4.20 -15.86 -20.89
C LEU A 221 -4.70 -14.92 -22.00
N PRO A 222 -5.43 -15.45 -22.99
CA PRO A 222 -6.23 -14.63 -23.90
C PRO A 222 -7.51 -14.15 -23.19
N LEU A 223 -8.29 -13.30 -23.85
CA LEU A 223 -9.64 -12.88 -23.43
C LEU A 223 -10.67 -13.45 -24.42
N GLU A 224 -11.05 -14.72 -24.28
CA GLU A 224 -11.91 -15.43 -25.24
C GLU A 224 -13.09 -16.17 -24.59
N LYS A 225 -13.09 -16.36 -23.27
CA LYS A 225 -14.04 -17.22 -22.56
C LYS A 225 -15.08 -16.43 -21.76
N ALA A 226 -16.30 -16.41 -22.27
CA ALA A 226 -17.43 -15.82 -21.52
C ALA A 226 -17.66 -16.51 -20.16
N PRO A 227 -18.20 -15.81 -19.15
CA PRO A 227 -18.50 -14.37 -19.17
C PRO A 227 -17.23 -13.51 -19.08
N PHE A 228 -17.36 -12.27 -19.55
CA PHE A 228 -16.35 -11.23 -19.44
C PHE A 228 -16.65 -10.35 -18.23
N TYR A 229 -15.61 -9.81 -17.61
CA TYR A 229 -15.71 -9.00 -16.42
C TYR A 229 -14.92 -7.69 -16.56
N ALA A 230 -15.40 -6.67 -15.85
CA ALA A 230 -14.66 -5.42 -15.69
C ALA A 230 -14.71 -4.93 -14.24
N VAL A 231 -13.60 -4.38 -13.74
CA VAL A 231 -13.58 -3.68 -12.46
C VAL A 231 -13.00 -2.29 -12.63
N LYS A 232 -13.72 -1.29 -12.09
CA LYS A 232 -13.32 0.12 -12.16
C LYS A 232 -12.27 0.42 -11.11
N VAL A 233 -11.11 0.93 -11.54
CA VAL A 233 -9.96 1.19 -10.70
C VAL A 233 -9.41 2.59 -10.88
N ALA A 234 -8.80 3.13 -9.84
CA ALA A 234 -8.05 4.37 -9.87
C ALA A 234 -6.79 4.26 -9.00
N PRO A 235 -5.78 5.11 -9.20
CA PRO A 235 -4.66 5.18 -8.29
C PRO A 235 -5.10 5.55 -6.88
N GLY A 236 -4.51 4.91 -5.88
CA GLY A 236 -4.75 5.21 -4.47
C GLY A 236 -3.50 5.04 -3.63
N ILE A 237 -3.39 5.81 -2.57
CA ILE A 237 -2.29 5.71 -1.60
C ILE A 237 -2.28 4.29 -1.03
N HIS A 238 -1.09 3.66 -1.05
CA HIS A 238 -0.98 2.26 -0.64
C HIS A 238 0.13 1.99 0.37
N HIS A 239 1.21 2.75 0.34
CA HIS A 239 2.34 2.58 1.24
C HIS A 239 3.12 3.89 1.38
N THR A 240 3.64 4.16 2.56
CA THR A 240 4.62 5.22 2.77
C THR A 240 5.99 4.57 2.94
N MET A 241 6.95 4.85 2.02
CA MET A 241 8.29 4.32 2.10
C MET A 241 9.15 5.11 3.06
N GLY A 242 8.79 6.34 3.33
CA GLY A 242 9.45 7.20 4.27
C GLY A 242 8.87 7.14 5.68
N GLY A 243 9.69 7.47 6.65
CA GLY A 243 9.33 7.42 8.06
C GLY A 243 10.52 7.72 8.97
N VAL A 244 10.48 7.17 10.16
CA VAL A 244 11.52 7.32 11.19
C VAL A 244 12.84 6.69 10.71
N ALA A 245 13.94 7.42 10.84
CA ALA A 245 15.28 6.90 10.53
C ALA A 245 15.71 5.87 11.57
N ILE A 246 16.21 4.72 11.11
CA ILE A 246 16.72 3.65 11.97
C ILE A 246 18.09 3.19 11.51
N ASP A 247 18.85 2.60 12.42
CA ASP A 247 20.11 1.89 12.11
C ASP A 247 19.86 0.39 11.84
N THR A 248 20.94 -0.37 11.64
CA THR A 248 20.89 -1.83 11.39
C THR A 248 20.43 -2.65 12.60
N LYS A 249 20.33 -2.05 13.79
CA LYS A 249 19.78 -2.64 15.00
C LYS A 249 18.33 -2.26 15.24
N ALA A 250 17.74 -1.49 14.31
CA ALA A 250 16.41 -0.88 14.41
C ALA A 250 16.30 0.15 15.56
N GLU A 251 17.40 0.73 16.03
CA GLU A 251 17.42 1.86 16.94
C GLU A 251 17.01 3.12 16.18
N VAL A 252 16.11 3.90 16.74
CA VAL A 252 15.68 5.19 16.15
C VAL A 252 16.79 6.21 16.29
N LEU A 253 17.08 6.94 15.21
CA LEU A 253 18.16 7.92 15.15
C LEU A 253 17.64 9.36 15.34
N ASP A 254 18.42 10.19 16.02
CA ASP A 254 18.22 11.63 16.08
C ASP A 254 18.77 12.35 14.81
N ILE A 255 18.66 13.67 14.78
CA ILE A 255 19.15 14.51 13.66
C ILE A 255 20.68 14.52 13.53
N GLN A 256 21.45 14.04 14.52
CA GLN A 256 22.88 13.85 14.47
C GLN A 256 23.25 12.40 14.13
N SER A 257 22.28 11.57 13.73
CA SER A 257 22.46 10.13 13.46
C SER A 257 22.91 9.31 14.67
N LYS A 258 22.59 9.73 15.88
CA LYS A 258 22.83 9.00 17.12
C LYS A 258 21.55 8.28 17.56
N PRO A 259 21.64 7.06 18.13
CA PRO A 259 20.47 6.38 18.66
C PRO A 259 19.80 7.13 19.79
N LEU A 260 18.45 7.26 19.70
CA LEU A 260 17.62 7.68 20.82
C LEU A 260 17.48 6.47 21.77
N VAL A 261 18.14 6.55 22.91
CA VAL A 261 18.34 5.41 23.82
C VAL A 261 17.00 4.85 24.31
N GLY A 262 16.78 3.57 24.07
CA GLY A 262 15.56 2.85 24.44
C GLY A 262 14.43 2.94 23.41
N LEU A 263 14.62 3.64 22.29
CA LEU A 263 13.61 3.73 21.22
C LEU A 263 14.02 2.91 20.00
N PHE A 264 13.12 2.02 19.57
CA PHE A 264 13.27 1.18 18.40
C PHE A 264 12.06 1.35 17.46
N ALA A 265 12.22 1.04 16.19
CA ALA A 265 11.10 1.06 15.24
C ALA A 265 11.24 -0.01 14.16
N ALA A 266 10.10 -0.50 13.64
CA ALA A 266 10.08 -1.51 12.58
C ALA A 266 8.81 -1.41 11.72
N GLY A 267 8.94 -1.81 10.45
CA GLY A 267 7.84 -1.81 9.48
C GLY A 267 7.57 -0.42 8.92
N GLU A 268 6.39 -0.19 8.38
CA GLU A 268 6.04 1.01 7.58
C GLU A 268 6.17 2.35 8.32
N VAL A 269 6.36 2.35 9.64
CA VAL A 269 6.70 3.56 10.41
C VAL A 269 8.12 4.05 10.14
N THR A 270 8.98 3.19 9.59
CA THR A 270 10.41 3.49 9.31
C THR A 270 10.63 3.91 7.87
N GLY A 271 11.66 4.72 7.62
CA GLY A 271 12.13 5.11 6.28
C GLY A 271 13.44 4.44 5.88
N GLY A 272 13.80 4.55 4.59
CA GLY A 272 15.10 4.12 4.06
C GLY A 272 15.20 2.65 3.63
N VAL A 273 14.18 1.80 3.90
CA VAL A 273 14.24 0.36 3.62
C VAL A 273 13.91 0.04 2.15
N HIS A 274 12.94 0.73 1.57
CA HIS A 274 12.33 0.34 0.29
C HIS A 274 12.75 1.18 -0.92
N GLY A 275 13.50 2.27 -0.71
CA GLY A 275 13.75 3.25 -1.74
C GLY A 275 12.47 3.95 -2.22
N TYR A 276 12.52 4.60 -3.39
CA TYR A 276 11.44 5.45 -3.89
C TYR A 276 10.15 4.69 -4.27
N ASN A 277 10.25 3.42 -4.65
CA ASN A 277 9.09 2.65 -5.16
C ASN A 277 9.20 1.18 -4.74
N ARG A 278 8.45 0.81 -3.70
CA ARG A 278 8.49 -0.51 -3.10
C ARG A 278 7.92 -1.60 -4.03
N LEU A 279 8.63 -2.72 -4.16
CA LEU A 279 8.13 -3.91 -4.84
C LEU A 279 7.02 -4.60 -4.04
N GLY A 280 6.04 -5.17 -4.75
CA GLY A 280 4.94 -5.93 -4.14
C GLY A 280 5.45 -7.05 -3.23
N GLY A 281 4.81 -7.22 -2.05
CA GLY A 281 5.19 -8.24 -1.06
C GLY A 281 6.30 -7.84 -0.10
N ASN A 282 7.24 -6.96 -0.47
CA ASN A 282 8.42 -6.63 0.36
C ASN A 282 8.09 -5.99 1.71
N ALA A 283 6.92 -5.34 1.86
CA ALA A 283 6.49 -4.85 3.17
C ALA A 283 6.33 -5.97 4.21
N VAL A 284 5.93 -7.19 3.78
CA VAL A 284 5.82 -8.34 4.69
C VAL A 284 7.21 -8.80 5.15
N ALA A 285 8.17 -8.88 4.22
CA ALA A 285 9.55 -9.23 4.57
C ALA A 285 10.17 -8.21 5.53
N ASP A 286 9.97 -6.91 5.27
CA ASP A 286 10.39 -5.81 6.14
C ASP A 286 9.83 -5.97 7.56
N THR A 287 8.51 -6.10 7.73
CA THR A 287 7.90 -6.23 9.05
C THR A 287 8.38 -7.45 9.83
N VAL A 288 8.66 -8.58 9.16
CA VAL A 288 9.17 -9.79 9.80
C VAL A 288 10.63 -9.62 10.22
N ILE A 289 11.47 -9.11 9.32
CA ILE A 289 12.92 -9.00 9.56
C ILE A 289 13.19 -7.91 10.60
N PHE A 290 12.75 -6.67 10.35
CA PHE A 290 13.02 -5.56 11.27
C PHE A 290 12.20 -5.67 12.56
N GLY A 291 11.00 -6.25 12.53
CA GLY A 291 10.23 -6.55 13.73
C GLY A 291 10.99 -7.49 14.68
N LYS A 292 11.62 -8.55 14.13
CA LYS A 292 12.49 -9.44 14.91
C LYS A 292 13.73 -8.72 15.45
N ILE A 293 14.40 -7.90 14.63
CA ILE A 293 15.59 -7.14 15.02
C ILE A 293 15.24 -6.17 16.14
N ALA A 294 14.20 -5.35 15.95
CA ALA A 294 13.74 -4.36 16.93
C ALA A 294 13.35 -5.01 18.26
N GLY A 295 12.52 -6.06 18.21
CA GLY A 295 12.09 -6.77 19.42
C GLY A 295 13.23 -7.40 20.19
N THR A 296 14.20 -8.04 19.48
CA THR A 296 15.38 -8.64 20.11
C THR A 296 16.27 -7.58 20.78
N ASN A 297 16.54 -6.47 20.08
CA ASN A 297 17.44 -5.44 20.62
C ASN A 297 16.75 -4.61 21.74
N ALA A 298 15.46 -4.36 21.62
CA ALA A 298 14.67 -3.73 22.69
C ALA A 298 14.67 -4.56 23.99
N ALA A 299 14.46 -5.88 23.86
CA ALA A 299 14.51 -6.80 25.00
C ALA A 299 15.91 -6.84 25.63
N LYS A 300 16.96 -6.93 24.81
CA LYS A 300 18.35 -6.90 25.28
C LYS A 300 18.65 -5.60 26.04
N HIS A 301 18.31 -4.45 25.46
CA HIS A 301 18.47 -3.15 26.09
C HIS A 301 17.74 -3.07 27.44
N ALA A 302 16.50 -3.54 27.51
CA ALA A 302 15.71 -3.54 28.73
C ALA A 302 16.28 -4.42 29.85
N LEU A 303 16.97 -5.52 29.51
CA LEU A 303 17.64 -6.40 30.45
C LEU A 303 18.97 -5.82 30.97
N GLU A 304 19.70 -5.11 30.12
CA GLU A 304 21.02 -4.51 30.44
C GLU A 304 20.86 -3.18 31.20
N THR A 305 19.76 -2.47 31.05
CA THR A 305 19.47 -1.22 31.76
C THR A 305 19.00 -1.52 33.20
N LYS A 306 19.74 -0.99 34.17
CA LYS A 306 19.43 -1.15 35.60
C LYS A 306 18.22 -0.32 36.03
#